data_1e951effdff6710d3ddcc47648199ca1
#
_entry.id   1e951effdff6710d3ddcc47648199ca1
#
_cell.length_a   1.000
_cell.length_b   1.000
_cell.length_c   1.000
_cell.angle_alpha   90.00
_cell.angle_beta   90.00
_cell.angle_gamma   90.00
#
_symmetry.space_group_name_H-M   'P 1'
#
loop_
_entity.id
_entity.type
_entity.pdbx_description
1 polymer ?
#
loop_
_entity_poly.entity_id
_entity_poly.type
_entity_poly.pdbx_seq_one_letter_code
_entity_poly.pdbx_strand_id
1 'polypeptide(L)'
;MTHGEGKIYFLSDFNSYEPDSVRQAFVRLVNDGVVIRLSPGIFLFPVKTRFGIAYPSDYEIAKEIARRDSASVLPSGMTAANMVGLSEQVPMKSIFLTDGAARTICVNGRDIIFKRGVPKNFAYKSKTMPLIVAGMKAMGKENITTEGLEAIKRLLGKEAISDLDSLCLDILLAPEWIRKMISPILMSIKG
;
A
#
# COMPACT_ATOMS: atom_id res chain seq x y z
N MET A 1 -19.79 8.35 -15.89
CA MET A 1 -18.97 7.97 -14.72
C MET A 1 -19.69 8.51 -13.50
N THR A 2 -20.22 7.67 -12.66
CA THR A 2 -20.84 8.07 -11.39
C THR A 2 -19.74 8.60 -10.46
N HIS A 3 -19.84 9.86 -10.07
CA HIS A 3 -18.87 10.50 -9.18
C HIS A 3 -18.88 9.81 -7.82
N GLY A 4 -17.79 9.13 -7.46
CA GLY A 4 -17.57 8.55 -6.12
C GLY A 4 -17.46 7.03 -6.04
N GLU A 5 -17.72 6.26 -7.11
CA GLU A 5 -17.53 4.81 -7.11
C GLU A 5 -16.06 4.45 -6.84
N GLY A 6 -15.84 3.43 -5.98
CA GLY A 6 -14.52 3.01 -5.51
C GLY A 6 -13.96 3.83 -4.36
N LYS A 7 -14.65 4.91 -3.94
CA LYS A 7 -14.17 5.78 -2.87
C LYS A 7 -14.42 5.20 -1.47
N ILE A 8 -13.44 5.37 -0.60
CA ILE A 8 -13.54 5.07 0.83
C ILE A 8 -13.92 6.34 1.58
N TYR A 9 -14.93 6.23 2.42
CA TYR A 9 -15.44 7.30 3.27
C TYR A 9 -15.21 6.97 4.74
N PHE A 10 -14.92 7.99 5.52
CA PHE A 10 -14.81 7.92 6.97
C PHE A 10 -15.90 8.76 7.61
N LEU A 11 -16.37 8.40 8.81
CA LEU A 11 -17.32 9.26 9.55
C LEU A 11 -16.73 10.66 9.79
N SER A 12 -15.42 10.75 9.98
CA SER A 12 -14.69 12.00 10.14
C SER A 12 -14.69 12.92 8.92
N ASP A 13 -15.01 12.42 7.73
CA ASP A 13 -15.10 13.25 6.52
C ASP A 13 -16.31 14.20 6.57
N PHE A 14 -17.22 13.98 7.53
CA PHE A 14 -18.50 14.67 7.69
C PHE A 14 -18.58 15.46 9.00
N ASN A 15 -17.45 15.94 9.53
CA ASN A 15 -17.38 16.66 10.82
C ASN A 15 -18.18 17.96 10.88
N SER A 16 -18.64 18.49 9.74
CA SER A 16 -19.53 19.66 9.70
C SER A 16 -20.99 19.34 10.04
N TYR A 17 -21.32 18.06 10.15
CA TYR A 17 -22.67 17.58 10.47
C TYR A 17 -22.73 16.99 11.87
N GLU A 18 -23.96 16.88 12.41
CA GLU A 18 -24.19 16.24 13.70
C GLU A 18 -23.79 14.76 13.65
N PRO A 19 -22.91 14.27 14.58
CA PRO A 19 -22.30 12.93 14.49
C PRO A 19 -23.30 11.77 14.46
N ASP A 20 -24.40 11.84 15.24
CA ASP A 20 -25.38 10.77 15.28
C ASP A 20 -26.23 10.73 14.01
N SER A 21 -26.53 11.88 13.44
CA SER A 21 -27.21 11.98 12.13
C SER A 21 -26.38 11.35 11.01
N VAL A 22 -25.06 11.59 11.00
CA VAL A 22 -24.12 10.97 10.04
C VAL A 22 -24.09 9.44 10.22
N ARG A 23 -23.98 8.95 11.47
CA ARG A 23 -23.99 7.51 11.74
C ARG A 23 -25.28 6.85 11.24
N GLN A 24 -26.44 7.45 11.53
CA GLN A 24 -27.74 6.95 11.10
C GLN A 24 -27.87 6.94 9.57
N ALA A 25 -27.37 7.99 8.88
CA ALA A 25 -27.34 8.04 7.44
C ALA A 25 -26.52 6.88 6.84
N PHE A 26 -25.31 6.64 7.36
CA PHE A 26 -24.49 5.51 6.91
C PHE A 26 -25.13 4.15 7.21
N VAL A 27 -25.83 3.98 8.35
CA VAL A 27 -26.59 2.75 8.63
C VAL A 27 -27.66 2.51 7.55
N ARG A 28 -28.42 3.56 7.18
CA ARG A 28 -29.42 3.47 6.10
C ARG A 28 -28.76 3.11 4.77
N LEU A 29 -27.70 3.82 4.38
CA LEU A 29 -26.97 3.57 3.12
C LEU A 29 -26.39 2.13 3.03
N VAL A 30 -25.98 1.57 4.16
CA VAL A 30 -25.53 0.17 4.22
C VAL A 30 -26.72 -0.78 4.04
N ASN A 31 -27.85 -0.54 4.72
CA ASN A 31 -29.06 -1.36 4.60
C ASN A 31 -29.65 -1.31 3.18
N ASP A 32 -29.56 -0.16 2.51
CA ASP A 32 -30.01 0.06 1.13
C ASP A 32 -29.00 -0.51 0.09
N GLY A 33 -27.86 -1.05 0.55
CA GLY A 33 -26.81 -1.60 -0.34
C GLY A 33 -26.09 -0.56 -1.22
N VAL A 34 -26.18 0.72 -0.84
CA VAL A 34 -25.51 1.84 -1.53
C VAL A 34 -24.02 1.89 -1.16
N VAL A 35 -23.71 1.65 0.10
CA VAL A 35 -22.33 1.56 0.60
C VAL A 35 -22.09 0.25 1.34
N ILE A 36 -20.83 -0.16 1.43
CA ILE A 36 -20.42 -1.34 2.17
C ILE A 36 -19.59 -0.89 3.38
N ARG A 37 -19.91 -1.43 4.54
CA ARG A 37 -19.10 -1.20 5.74
C ARG A 37 -17.88 -2.11 5.71
N LEU A 38 -16.68 -1.53 5.53
CA LEU A 38 -15.42 -2.26 5.54
C LEU A 38 -14.94 -2.55 6.97
N SER A 39 -15.12 -1.58 7.88
CA SER A 39 -14.73 -1.65 9.29
C SER A 39 -15.53 -0.60 10.07
N PRO A 40 -15.54 -0.59 11.42
CA PRO A 40 -16.18 0.48 12.17
C PRO A 40 -15.72 1.87 11.72
N GLY A 41 -16.66 2.68 11.24
CA GLY A 41 -16.41 4.06 10.76
C GLY A 41 -15.73 4.16 9.39
N ILE A 42 -15.57 3.05 8.65
CA ILE A 42 -14.95 2.99 7.32
C ILE A 42 -15.92 2.35 6.34
N PHE A 43 -16.26 3.07 5.28
CA PHE A 43 -17.27 2.67 4.30
C PHE A 43 -16.72 2.78 2.89
N LEU A 44 -17.11 1.84 2.04
CA LEU A 44 -16.80 1.81 0.61
C LEU A 44 -18.06 2.14 -0.19
N PHE A 45 -17.97 3.10 -1.11
CA PHE A 45 -18.94 3.22 -2.19
C PHE A 45 -18.51 2.28 -3.33
N PRO A 46 -19.15 1.12 -3.50
CA PRO A 46 -18.58 0.04 -4.29
C PRO A 46 -18.66 0.32 -5.79
N VAL A 47 -17.64 -0.14 -6.53
CA VAL A 47 -17.72 -0.29 -7.98
C VAL A 47 -18.42 -1.61 -8.28
N LYS A 48 -19.58 -1.55 -8.94
CA LYS A 48 -20.31 -2.73 -9.37
C LYS A 48 -19.83 -3.14 -10.76
N THR A 49 -19.34 -4.36 -10.90
CA THR A 49 -18.91 -4.94 -12.18
C THR A 49 -19.81 -6.11 -12.58
N ARG A 50 -19.69 -6.57 -13.82
CA ARG A 50 -20.37 -7.80 -14.27
C ARG A 50 -19.97 -9.06 -13.49
N PHE A 51 -18.84 -9.03 -12.79
CA PHE A 51 -18.34 -10.14 -11.97
C PHE A 51 -18.62 -9.95 -10.48
N GLY A 52 -19.35 -8.91 -10.09
CA GLY A 52 -19.62 -8.57 -8.69
C GLY A 52 -18.97 -7.27 -8.26
N ILE A 53 -18.79 -7.10 -6.96
CA ILE A 53 -18.23 -5.90 -6.38
C ILE A 53 -16.70 -5.93 -6.46
N ALA A 54 -16.10 -4.87 -7.04
CA ALA A 54 -14.68 -4.66 -6.99
C ALA A 54 -14.30 -3.98 -5.66
N TYR A 55 -13.60 -4.74 -4.81
CA TYR A 55 -13.04 -4.20 -3.55
C TYR A 55 -11.68 -3.59 -3.80
N PRO A 56 -11.34 -2.47 -3.12
CA PRO A 56 -10.00 -1.92 -3.13
C PRO A 56 -9.01 -2.90 -2.48
N SER A 57 -7.76 -2.86 -2.93
CA SER A 57 -6.68 -3.63 -2.30
C SER A 57 -6.42 -3.16 -0.87
N ASP A 58 -5.83 -4.03 -0.03
CA ASP A 58 -5.45 -3.67 1.33
C ASP A 58 -4.50 -2.45 1.36
N TYR A 59 -3.68 -2.28 0.32
CA TYR A 59 -2.80 -1.12 0.20
C TYR A 59 -3.56 0.18 -0.12
N GLU A 60 -4.58 0.13 -0.97
CA GLU A 60 -5.44 1.29 -1.23
C GLU A 60 -6.20 1.69 0.03
N ILE A 61 -6.74 0.72 0.78
CA ILE A 61 -7.39 0.97 2.07
C ILE A 61 -6.39 1.59 3.06
N ALA A 62 -5.18 1.03 3.16
CA ALA A 62 -4.14 1.54 4.05
C ALA A 62 -3.71 2.97 3.69
N LYS A 63 -3.61 3.31 2.40
CA LYS A 63 -3.32 4.68 1.93
C LYS A 63 -4.41 5.66 2.33
N GLU A 64 -5.68 5.31 2.14
CA GLU A 64 -6.78 6.18 2.51
C GLU A 64 -6.86 6.42 4.02
N ILE A 65 -6.60 5.37 4.82
CA ILE A 65 -6.52 5.50 6.27
C ILE A 65 -5.36 6.42 6.68
N ALA A 66 -4.18 6.25 6.07
CA ALA A 66 -3.02 7.10 6.34
C ALA A 66 -3.29 8.56 5.91
N ARG A 67 -3.92 8.78 4.76
CA ARG A 67 -4.33 10.11 4.29
C ARG A 67 -5.25 10.81 5.29
N ARG A 68 -6.27 10.10 5.80
CA ARG A 68 -7.16 10.63 6.84
C ARG A 68 -6.39 11.05 8.10
N ASP A 69 -5.39 10.26 8.48
CA ASP A 69 -4.61 10.46 9.71
C ASP A 69 -3.43 11.42 9.50
N SER A 70 -3.30 12.02 8.31
CA SER A 70 -2.14 12.86 7.91
C SER A 70 -0.81 12.14 8.14
N ALA A 71 -0.78 10.85 7.85
CA ALA A 71 0.36 9.95 8.05
C ALA A 71 0.82 9.34 6.72
N SER A 72 2.05 8.85 6.71
CA SER A 72 2.62 8.06 5.63
C SER A 72 2.38 6.57 5.88
N VAL A 73 2.30 5.80 4.80
CA VAL A 73 2.19 4.34 4.87
C VAL A 73 3.07 3.68 3.82
N LEU A 74 3.75 2.61 4.21
CA LEU A 74 4.66 1.85 3.35
C LEU A 74 4.42 0.34 3.55
N PRO A 75 4.15 -0.43 2.48
CA PRO A 75 4.09 -1.89 2.57
C PRO A 75 5.37 -2.48 3.15
N SER A 76 5.26 -3.52 3.96
CA SER A 76 6.39 -4.14 4.65
C SER A 76 6.25 -5.66 4.73
N GLY A 77 7.32 -6.34 5.06
CA GLY A 77 7.32 -7.78 5.19
C GLY A 77 6.92 -8.49 3.90
N MET A 78 6.21 -9.60 4.01
CA MET A 78 5.72 -10.38 2.86
C MET A 78 4.72 -9.63 2.01
N THR A 79 4.03 -8.61 2.55
CA THR A 79 3.17 -7.71 1.77
C THR A 79 3.99 -6.97 0.71
N ALA A 80 5.13 -6.40 1.08
CA ALA A 80 6.03 -5.74 0.14
C ALA A 80 6.66 -6.76 -0.84
N ALA A 81 7.10 -7.93 -0.37
CA ALA A 81 7.67 -8.98 -1.21
C ALA A 81 6.71 -9.44 -2.31
N ASN A 82 5.44 -9.67 -1.95
CA ASN A 82 4.39 -10.02 -2.92
C ASN A 82 4.14 -8.89 -3.93
N MET A 83 4.05 -7.64 -3.47
CA MET A 83 3.79 -6.48 -4.33
C MET A 83 4.89 -6.23 -5.38
N VAL A 84 6.14 -6.55 -5.06
CA VAL A 84 7.27 -6.39 -6.00
C VAL A 84 7.56 -7.66 -6.81
N GLY A 85 6.77 -8.71 -6.63
CA GLY A 85 6.92 -9.98 -7.37
C GLY A 85 8.06 -10.87 -6.89
N LEU A 86 8.55 -10.68 -5.66
CA LEU A 86 9.53 -11.56 -5.01
C LEU A 86 8.89 -12.80 -4.37
N SER A 87 7.57 -12.79 -4.19
CA SER A 87 6.80 -13.91 -3.67
C SER A 87 5.43 -13.97 -4.34
N GLU A 88 5.01 -15.14 -4.75
CA GLU A 88 3.66 -15.40 -5.26
C GLU A 88 2.63 -15.57 -4.13
N GLN A 89 3.10 -15.78 -2.91
CA GLN A 89 2.22 -15.98 -1.76
C GLN A 89 1.54 -14.67 -1.37
N VAL A 90 0.21 -14.65 -1.46
CA VAL A 90 -0.61 -13.56 -0.92
C VAL A 90 -0.65 -13.70 0.60
N PRO A 91 -0.12 -12.76 1.36
CA PRO A 91 -0.11 -12.87 2.81
C PRO A 91 -1.53 -12.78 3.39
N MET A 92 -1.84 -13.62 4.38
CA MET A 92 -3.11 -13.59 5.10
C MET A 92 -3.31 -12.28 5.89
N LYS A 93 -2.21 -11.62 6.26
CA LYS A 93 -2.19 -10.35 6.98
C LYS A 93 -1.34 -9.37 6.21
N SER A 94 -1.91 -8.20 5.90
CA SER A 94 -1.19 -7.13 5.22
C SER A 94 -0.52 -6.23 6.24
N ILE A 95 0.82 -6.13 6.17
CA ILE A 95 1.63 -5.36 7.11
C ILE A 95 2.14 -4.09 6.43
N PHE A 96 1.90 -2.95 7.08
CA PHE A 96 2.35 -1.64 6.66
C PHE A 96 3.13 -0.94 7.78
N LEU A 97 4.22 -0.27 7.42
CA LEU A 97 4.87 0.69 8.30
C LEU A 97 4.14 2.04 8.18
N THR A 98 4.02 2.75 9.30
CA THR A 98 3.47 4.11 9.34
C THR A 98 4.26 4.99 10.30
N ASP A 99 4.30 6.29 10.03
CA ASP A 99 4.77 7.32 10.97
C ASP A 99 3.64 7.80 11.91
N GLY A 100 2.39 7.39 11.61
CA GLY A 100 1.21 7.61 12.45
C GLY A 100 1.01 6.55 13.54
N ALA A 101 -0.24 6.36 13.98
CA ALA A 101 -0.60 5.43 15.04
C ALA A 101 -0.53 3.97 14.58
N ALA A 102 0.18 3.14 15.36
CA ALA A 102 0.19 1.68 15.17
C ALA A 102 -1.17 1.10 15.60
N ARG A 103 -1.75 0.23 14.75
CA ARG A 103 -3.04 -0.43 15.02
C ARG A 103 -3.27 -1.60 14.06
N THR A 104 -4.25 -2.43 14.39
CA THR A 104 -4.78 -3.45 13.49
C THR A 104 -6.24 -3.12 13.15
N ILE A 105 -6.60 -3.24 11.88
CA ILE A 105 -7.95 -3.05 11.38
C ILE A 105 -8.34 -4.32 10.63
N CYS A 106 -9.49 -4.91 10.97
CA CYS A 106 -10.04 -6.03 10.23
C CYS A 106 -10.96 -5.49 9.12
N VAL A 107 -10.69 -5.85 7.87
CA VAL A 107 -11.47 -5.51 6.70
C VAL A 107 -11.82 -6.79 5.95
N ASN A 108 -13.12 -7.09 5.81
CA ASN A 108 -13.58 -8.31 5.13
C ASN A 108 -12.90 -9.59 5.65
N GLY A 109 -12.71 -9.72 6.96
CA GLY A 109 -12.05 -10.86 7.60
C GLY A 109 -10.52 -10.92 7.44
N ARG A 110 -9.88 -9.91 6.85
CA ARG A 110 -8.44 -9.80 6.69
C ARG A 110 -7.87 -8.72 7.60
N ASP A 111 -6.73 -9.00 8.21
CA ASP A 111 -6.05 -8.04 9.08
C ASP A 111 -5.13 -7.11 8.25
N ILE A 112 -5.38 -5.82 8.37
CA ILE A 112 -4.46 -4.75 7.93
C ILE A 112 -3.76 -4.22 9.17
N ILE A 113 -2.45 -4.46 9.27
CA ILE A 113 -1.64 -4.16 10.45
C ILE A 113 -0.74 -2.97 10.15
N PHE A 114 -0.91 -1.90 10.90
CA PHE A 114 -0.04 -0.74 10.89
C PHE A 114 0.97 -0.86 12.03
N LYS A 115 2.26 -0.92 11.69
CA LYS A 115 3.38 -0.92 12.63
C LYS A 115 4.13 0.40 12.54
N ARG A 116 4.60 0.91 13.67
CA ARG A 116 5.38 2.14 13.67
C ARG A 116 6.70 1.92 12.93
N GLY A 117 6.93 2.74 11.90
CA GLY A 117 8.19 2.82 11.19
C GLY A 117 9.13 3.83 11.82
N VAL A 118 10.41 3.75 11.49
CA VAL A 118 11.41 4.77 11.84
C VAL A 118 11.55 5.78 10.70
N PRO A 119 12.00 7.04 10.95
CA PRO A 119 12.09 8.08 9.92
C PRO A 119 12.83 7.64 8.65
N LYS A 120 13.87 6.81 8.79
CA LYS A 120 14.63 6.25 7.65
C LYS A 120 13.76 5.46 6.68
N ASN A 121 12.66 4.85 7.13
CA ASN A 121 11.76 4.12 6.23
C ASN A 121 11.03 5.02 5.24
N PHE A 122 10.83 6.29 5.61
CA PHE A 122 10.09 7.29 4.84
C PHE A 122 11.01 8.34 4.16
N ALA A 123 12.33 8.12 4.19
CA ALA A 123 13.31 9.05 3.63
C ALA A 123 13.49 8.92 2.11
N TYR A 124 12.87 7.93 1.50
CA TYR A 124 12.93 7.68 0.06
C TYR A 124 12.11 8.71 -0.71
N LYS A 125 12.63 9.16 -1.85
CA LYS A 125 11.93 10.09 -2.77
C LYS A 125 11.00 9.35 -3.73
N SER A 126 11.44 8.19 -4.22
CA SER A 126 10.64 7.32 -5.09
C SER A 126 9.64 6.49 -4.28
N LYS A 127 8.55 6.09 -4.93
CA LYS A 127 7.56 5.18 -4.33
C LYS A 127 7.98 3.70 -4.44
N THR A 128 8.80 3.37 -5.40
CA THR A 128 9.14 1.99 -5.79
C THR A 128 10.33 1.47 -5.00
N MET A 129 11.39 2.28 -4.78
CA MET A 129 12.59 1.82 -4.07
C MET A 129 12.30 1.32 -2.64
N PRO A 130 11.51 2.02 -1.80
CA PRO A 130 11.21 1.52 -0.46
C PRO A 130 10.45 0.19 -0.46
N LEU A 131 9.59 -0.05 -1.47
CA LEU A 131 8.90 -1.34 -1.64
C LEU A 131 9.88 -2.46 -1.96
N ILE A 132 10.79 -2.23 -2.90
CA ILE A 132 11.84 -3.19 -3.28
C ILE A 132 12.70 -3.52 -2.05
N VAL A 133 13.19 -2.49 -1.36
CA VAL A 133 14.04 -2.67 -0.16
C VAL A 133 13.30 -3.42 0.94
N ALA A 134 12.02 -3.11 1.19
CA ALA A 134 11.22 -3.81 2.19
C ALA A 134 10.95 -5.26 1.80
N GLY A 135 10.63 -5.53 0.53
CA GLY A 135 10.41 -6.88 0.01
C GLY A 135 11.67 -7.74 0.07
N MET A 136 12.80 -7.21 -0.40
CA MET A 136 14.09 -7.93 -0.34
C MET A 136 14.52 -8.24 1.09
N LYS A 137 14.34 -7.30 2.03
CA LYS A 137 14.60 -7.54 3.46
C LYS A 137 13.72 -8.66 4.03
N ALA A 138 12.46 -8.73 3.61
CA ALA A 138 11.53 -9.75 4.09
C ALA A 138 11.90 -11.15 3.57
N MET A 139 12.33 -11.23 2.32
CA MET A 139 12.79 -12.50 1.72
C MET A 139 14.14 -12.95 2.30
N GLY A 140 15.03 -12.01 2.62
CA GLY A 140 16.42 -12.32 2.97
C GLY A 140 17.29 -12.58 1.74
N LYS A 141 18.57 -12.26 1.87
CA LYS A 141 19.55 -12.32 0.75
C LYS A 141 19.57 -13.66 0.01
N GLU A 142 19.55 -14.76 0.76
CA GLU A 142 19.71 -16.13 0.25
C GLU A 142 18.45 -16.63 -0.52
N ASN A 143 17.32 -15.95 -0.36
CA ASN A 143 16.06 -16.32 -1.00
C ASN A 143 15.70 -15.42 -2.20
N ILE A 144 16.60 -14.53 -2.60
CA ILE A 144 16.40 -13.72 -3.81
C ILE A 144 16.80 -14.53 -5.03
N THR A 145 15.83 -14.92 -5.84
CA THR A 145 16.03 -15.70 -7.05
C THR A 145 16.28 -14.80 -8.27
N THR A 146 16.77 -15.42 -9.36
CA THR A 146 16.92 -14.72 -10.65
C THR A 146 15.60 -14.19 -11.17
N GLU A 147 14.52 -14.98 -11.04
CA GLU A 147 13.16 -14.60 -11.44
C GLU A 147 12.66 -13.39 -10.63
N GLY A 148 12.99 -13.35 -9.33
CA GLY A 148 12.70 -12.22 -8.47
C GLY A 148 13.44 -10.94 -8.91
N LEU A 149 14.70 -11.04 -9.29
CA LEU A 149 15.46 -9.90 -9.84
C LEU A 149 14.90 -9.42 -11.18
N GLU A 150 14.45 -10.32 -12.03
CA GLU A 150 13.78 -9.97 -13.29
C GLU A 150 12.42 -9.30 -13.05
N ALA A 151 11.68 -9.71 -12.00
CA ALA A 151 10.46 -9.03 -11.59
C ALA A 151 10.75 -7.59 -11.14
N ILE A 152 11.79 -7.39 -10.32
CA ILE A 152 12.24 -6.05 -9.91
C ILE A 152 12.68 -5.22 -11.12
N LYS A 153 13.44 -5.79 -12.06
CA LYS A 153 13.88 -5.12 -13.29
C LYS A 153 12.68 -4.63 -14.11
N ARG A 154 11.67 -5.48 -14.29
CA ARG A 154 10.42 -5.10 -14.98
C ARG A 154 9.66 -4.00 -14.25
N LEU A 155 9.66 -4.01 -12.91
CA LEU A 155 9.01 -2.97 -12.11
C LEU A 155 9.73 -1.63 -12.27
N LEU A 156 11.06 -1.61 -12.16
CA LEU A 156 11.89 -0.42 -12.34
C LEU A 156 11.84 0.12 -13.77
N GLY A 157 11.75 -0.76 -14.78
CA GLY A 157 11.63 -0.36 -16.18
C GLY A 157 10.31 0.31 -16.56
N LYS A 158 9.31 0.29 -15.67
CA LYS A 158 8.05 1.04 -15.83
C LYS A 158 8.09 2.46 -15.28
N GLU A 159 9.14 2.79 -14.52
CA GLU A 159 9.31 4.15 -13.97
C GLU A 159 9.69 5.13 -15.10
N ALA A 160 9.24 6.36 -14.98
CA ALA A 160 9.61 7.40 -15.92
C ALA A 160 11.12 7.70 -15.84
N ILE A 161 11.73 8.10 -16.97
CA ILE A 161 13.16 8.45 -17.04
C ILE A 161 13.51 9.53 -15.99
N SER A 162 12.59 10.47 -15.75
CA SER A 162 12.75 11.52 -14.72
C SER A 162 12.90 10.97 -13.30
N ASP A 163 12.41 9.76 -13.04
CA ASP A 163 12.41 9.15 -11.71
C ASP A 163 13.67 8.31 -11.46
N LEU A 164 14.43 7.95 -12.53
CA LEU A 164 15.65 7.14 -12.43
C LEU A 164 16.72 7.81 -11.56
N ASP A 165 16.88 9.12 -11.61
CA ASP A 165 17.84 9.82 -10.77
C ASP A 165 17.45 9.74 -9.28
N SER A 166 16.17 9.83 -8.97
CA SER A 166 15.64 9.61 -7.62
C SER A 166 15.90 8.19 -7.14
N LEU A 167 15.69 7.18 -7.99
CA LEU A 167 15.96 5.77 -7.70
C LEU A 167 17.45 5.53 -7.42
N CYS A 168 18.35 6.17 -8.20
CA CYS A 168 19.80 6.07 -8.00
C CYS A 168 20.27 6.72 -6.68
N LEU A 169 19.58 7.73 -6.21
CA LEU A 169 19.84 8.33 -4.89
C LEU A 169 19.24 7.48 -3.76
N ASP A 170 18.04 7.01 -3.95
CA ASP A 170 17.30 6.23 -2.97
C ASP A 170 17.99 4.90 -2.66
N ILE A 171 18.62 4.24 -3.65
CA ILE A 171 19.33 2.96 -3.42
C ILE A 171 20.46 3.11 -2.40
N LEU A 172 21.03 4.30 -2.22
CA LEU A 172 22.08 4.57 -1.25
C LEU A 172 21.59 4.41 0.21
N LEU A 173 20.27 4.54 0.45
CA LEU A 173 19.64 4.32 1.74
C LEU A 173 19.47 2.83 2.07
N ALA A 174 19.59 1.95 1.08
CA ALA A 174 19.41 0.52 1.23
C ALA A 174 20.64 -0.15 1.88
N PRO A 175 20.48 -1.33 2.51
CA PRO A 175 21.59 -2.17 2.92
C PRO A 175 22.54 -2.50 1.79
N GLU A 176 23.83 -2.67 2.10
CA GLU A 176 24.89 -2.89 1.10
C GLU A 176 24.60 -4.06 0.14
N TRP A 177 24.11 -5.18 0.67
CA TRP A 177 23.81 -6.36 -0.15
C TRP A 177 22.68 -6.09 -1.15
N ILE A 178 21.65 -5.28 -0.79
CA ILE A 178 20.58 -4.85 -1.71
C ILE A 178 21.15 -3.90 -2.76
N ARG A 179 22.00 -2.96 -2.36
CA ARG A 179 22.68 -2.06 -3.30
C ARG A 179 23.46 -2.84 -4.34
N LYS A 180 24.26 -3.84 -3.92
CA LYS A 180 25.03 -4.70 -4.85
C LYS A 180 24.16 -5.44 -5.85
N MET A 181 22.93 -5.84 -5.48
CA MET A 181 22.02 -6.55 -6.38
C MET A 181 21.25 -5.61 -7.31
N ILE A 182 20.85 -4.45 -6.84
CA ILE A 182 19.94 -3.55 -7.58
C ILE A 182 20.68 -2.51 -8.43
N SER A 183 21.88 -2.05 -8.02
CA SER A 183 22.63 -1.04 -8.78
C SER A 183 22.94 -1.47 -10.22
N PRO A 184 23.35 -2.72 -10.52
CA PRO A 184 23.55 -3.17 -11.90
C PRO A 184 22.27 -3.10 -12.74
N ILE A 185 21.11 -3.40 -12.14
CA ILE A 185 19.81 -3.32 -12.80
C ILE A 185 19.48 -1.88 -13.16
N LEU A 186 19.65 -0.94 -12.22
CA LEU A 186 19.43 0.50 -12.47
C LEU A 186 20.33 1.03 -13.59
N MET A 187 21.60 0.62 -13.60
CA MET A 187 22.53 1.00 -14.66
C MET A 187 22.11 0.46 -16.03
N SER A 188 21.61 -0.78 -16.10
CA SER A 188 21.14 -1.38 -17.35
C SER A 188 19.84 -0.74 -17.89
N ILE A 189 19.07 -0.03 -17.06
CA ILE A 189 17.85 0.67 -17.48
C ILE A 189 18.18 2.11 -17.93
N LYS A 190 19.22 2.71 -17.34
CA LYS A 190 19.63 4.09 -17.63
C LYS A 190 20.48 4.21 -18.92
N GLY A 191 21.18 3.16 -19.32
CA GLY A 191 22.02 3.09 -20.54
C GLY A 191 21.26 2.59 -21.72
#